data_7cfca0dde486937cdbd325783552b5ab
#
_entry.id   7cfca0dde486937cdbd325783552b5ab
#
_cell.length_a   1.000
_cell.length_b   1.000
_cell.length_c   1.000
_cell.angle_alpha   90.00
_cell.angle_beta   90.00
_cell.angle_gamma   90.00
#
_symmetry.space_group_name_H-M   'P 1'
#
loop_
_entity.id
_entity.type
_entity.pdbx_description
1 polymer ?
#
loop_
_entity_poly.entity_id
_entity_poly.type
_entity_poly.pdbx_seq_one_letter_code
_entity_poly.pdbx_strand_id
1 'polypeptide(L)'
;MIQQESFLKVADNTGAKEIKCIRVLGGSGRKYGNIGDIIVASVRKAAPGGQVKKGEVVKAVIVRSAKGVRREDGTYVRFDENAAVLIKDDKNPSGTRIFGPVARELREKDFLKILSLSPEVV
;
A
#
# COMPACT_ATOMS: atom_id res chain seq x y z
N MET A 1 10.45 -2.05 -7.82
CA MET A 1 9.10 -1.51 -8.06
C MET A 1 8.07 -2.62 -8.00
N ILE A 2 6.86 -2.27 -7.66
CA ILE A 2 5.77 -3.23 -7.55
C ILE A 2 5.22 -3.51 -8.93
N GLN A 3 5.04 -4.78 -9.25
CA GLN A 3 4.49 -5.21 -10.53
C GLN A 3 3.55 -6.40 -10.29
N GLN A 4 2.94 -6.88 -11.36
CA GLN A 4 2.11 -8.06 -11.31
C GLN A 4 2.90 -9.22 -10.67
N GLU A 5 2.26 -9.92 -9.73
CA GLU A 5 2.81 -11.02 -8.95
C GLU A 5 3.81 -10.63 -7.85
N SER A 6 4.04 -9.34 -7.61
CA SER A 6 4.81 -8.91 -6.46
C SER A 6 4.04 -9.15 -5.16
N PHE A 7 4.74 -9.56 -4.11
CA PHE A 7 4.17 -9.70 -2.78
C PHE A 7 4.43 -8.45 -1.96
N LEU A 8 3.44 -8.05 -1.16
CA LEU A 8 3.57 -6.91 -0.26
C LEU A 8 3.04 -7.29 1.11
N LYS A 9 3.63 -6.73 2.15
CA LYS A 9 3.07 -6.81 3.49
C LYS A 9 1.92 -5.82 3.60
N VAL A 10 0.98 -6.12 4.49
CA VAL A 10 -0.14 -5.22 4.77
C VAL A 10 0.15 -4.49 6.07
N ALA A 11 0.12 -3.16 6.03
CA ALA A 11 0.50 -2.30 7.14
C ALA A 11 -0.70 -1.75 7.91
N ASP A 12 -1.81 -2.48 7.93
CA ASP A 12 -3.01 -2.06 8.65
C ASP A 12 -3.61 -3.19 9.49
N ASN A 13 -4.69 -2.86 10.21
CA ASN A 13 -5.35 -3.79 11.12
C ASN A 13 -6.59 -4.47 10.53
N THR A 14 -6.68 -4.57 9.20
CA THR A 14 -7.80 -5.25 8.54
C THR A 14 -7.79 -6.76 8.72
N GLY A 15 -6.67 -7.31 9.16
CA GLY A 15 -6.49 -8.75 9.27
C GLY A 15 -5.69 -9.36 8.13
N ALA A 16 -5.60 -8.71 6.99
CA ALA A 16 -4.70 -9.17 5.92
C ALA A 16 -3.25 -8.98 6.36
N LYS A 17 -2.40 -9.97 6.09
CA LYS A 17 -0.98 -9.93 6.44
C LYS A 17 -0.10 -9.80 5.22
N GLU A 18 -0.47 -10.44 4.13
CA GLU A 18 0.29 -10.42 2.90
C GLU A 18 -0.66 -10.46 1.71
N ILE A 19 -0.38 -9.62 0.72
CA ILE A 19 -1.13 -9.56 -0.53
C ILE A 19 -0.20 -9.77 -1.71
N LYS A 20 -0.78 -10.23 -2.83
CA LYS A 20 -0.07 -10.42 -4.09
C LYS A 20 -0.67 -9.49 -5.12
N CYS A 21 0.15 -8.65 -5.73
CA CYS A 21 -0.29 -7.70 -6.75
C CYS A 21 -0.80 -8.45 -7.98
N ILE A 22 -2.04 -8.18 -8.38
CA ILE A 22 -2.62 -8.70 -9.60
C ILE A 22 -2.43 -7.69 -10.72
N ARG A 23 -2.63 -6.41 -10.45
CA ARG A 23 -2.60 -5.37 -11.44
C ARG A 23 -2.28 -4.02 -10.82
N VAL A 24 -1.51 -3.19 -11.53
CA VAL A 24 -1.27 -1.80 -11.14
C VAL A 24 -2.25 -0.91 -11.90
N LEU A 25 -3.04 -0.12 -11.19
CA LEU A 25 -4.02 0.79 -11.77
C LEU A 25 -3.35 2.11 -12.16
N GLY A 26 -3.99 2.88 -13.03
CA GLY A 26 -3.53 4.22 -13.37
C GLY A 26 -3.14 4.42 -14.81
N GLY A 27 -3.72 3.65 -15.72
CA GLY A 27 -3.50 3.86 -17.14
C GLY A 27 -3.34 2.57 -17.92
N SER A 28 -3.60 2.66 -19.21
CA SER A 28 -3.46 1.53 -20.11
C SER A 28 -2.00 1.11 -20.21
N GLY A 29 -1.73 -0.18 -20.04
CA GLY A 29 -0.38 -0.73 -20.18
C GLY A 29 0.57 -0.43 -19.03
N ARG A 30 0.07 0.08 -17.91
CA ARG A 30 0.91 0.36 -16.76
C ARG A 30 1.44 -0.93 -16.13
N LYS A 31 2.77 -1.05 -16.01
CA LYS A 31 3.42 -2.27 -15.53
C LYS A 31 3.91 -2.18 -14.09
N TYR A 32 4.33 -0.99 -13.64
CA TYR A 32 4.99 -0.82 -12.35
C TYR A 32 4.29 0.20 -11.48
N GLY A 33 4.25 -0.07 -10.18
CA GLY A 33 3.75 0.86 -9.19
C GLY A 33 4.82 1.24 -8.18
N ASN A 34 4.67 2.41 -7.58
CA ASN A 34 5.49 2.89 -6.49
C ASN A 34 4.59 3.55 -5.45
N ILE A 35 5.18 4.21 -4.46
CA ILE A 35 4.44 4.82 -3.35
C ILE A 35 3.35 5.75 -3.89
N GLY A 36 2.13 5.59 -3.35
CA GLY A 36 0.97 6.35 -3.76
C GLY A 36 0.17 5.75 -4.91
N ASP A 37 0.66 4.70 -5.54
CA ASP A 37 -0.08 4.02 -6.60
C ASP A 37 -1.05 3.00 -6.03
N ILE A 38 -2.19 2.87 -6.70
CA ILE A 38 -3.23 1.92 -6.30
C ILE A 38 -3.04 0.62 -7.09
N ILE A 39 -3.15 -0.49 -6.40
CA ILE A 39 -3.06 -1.82 -7.00
C ILE A 39 -4.32 -2.62 -6.69
N VAL A 40 -4.62 -3.59 -7.53
CA VAL A 40 -5.57 -4.67 -7.25
C VAL A 40 -4.73 -5.86 -6.82
N ALA A 41 -5.10 -6.46 -5.70
CA ALA A 41 -4.31 -7.56 -5.13
C ALA A 41 -5.21 -8.65 -4.56
N SER A 42 -4.66 -9.85 -4.45
CA SER A 42 -5.34 -10.95 -3.75
C SER A 42 -4.70 -11.15 -2.38
N VAL A 43 -5.52 -11.41 -1.37
CA VAL A 43 -5.05 -11.68 -0.02
C VAL A 43 -4.45 -13.08 0.03
N ARG A 44 -3.17 -13.18 0.37
CA ARG A 44 -2.46 -14.46 0.43
C ARG A 44 -2.40 -15.02 1.85
N LYS A 45 -2.30 -14.15 2.84
CA LYS A 45 -2.31 -14.52 4.24
C LYS A 45 -3.20 -13.55 5.00
N ALA A 46 -4.05 -14.07 5.87
CA ALA A 46 -4.96 -13.28 6.68
C ALA A 46 -5.11 -13.91 8.06
N ALA A 47 -5.32 -13.05 9.07
CA ALA A 47 -5.60 -13.50 10.42
C ALA A 47 -7.03 -14.05 10.50
N PRO A 48 -7.27 -15.12 11.26
CA PRO A 48 -8.63 -15.60 11.50
C PRO A 48 -9.51 -14.51 12.13
N GLY A 49 -10.72 -14.36 11.64
CA GLY A 49 -11.66 -13.40 12.19
C GLY A 49 -11.45 -11.95 11.78
N GLY A 50 -10.52 -11.68 10.85
CA GLY A 50 -10.31 -10.34 10.32
C GLY A 50 -11.39 -9.91 9.34
N GLN A 51 -11.34 -8.64 8.91
CA GLN A 51 -12.29 -8.09 7.94
C GLN A 51 -12.18 -8.75 6.57
N VAL A 52 -11.00 -9.24 6.22
CA VAL A 52 -10.73 -9.85 4.92
C VAL A 52 -10.26 -11.28 5.11
N LYS A 53 -10.51 -12.10 4.10
CA LYS A 53 -10.17 -13.52 4.12
C LYS A 53 -9.16 -13.84 3.01
N LYS A 54 -8.41 -14.92 3.21
CA LYS A 54 -7.48 -15.43 2.21
C LYS A 54 -8.21 -15.69 0.88
N GLY A 55 -7.61 -15.25 -0.21
CA GLY A 55 -8.17 -15.39 -1.55
C GLY A 55 -9.05 -14.25 -2.01
N GLU A 56 -9.40 -13.33 -1.12
CA GLU A 56 -10.22 -12.17 -1.46
C GLU A 56 -9.44 -11.19 -2.32
N VAL A 57 -10.13 -10.57 -3.29
CA VAL A 57 -9.54 -9.55 -4.15
C VAL A 57 -9.85 -8.18 -3.57
N VAL A 58 -8.81 -7.38 -3.37
CA VAL A 58 -8.92 -6.07 -2.70
C VAL A 58 -8.14 -5.01 -3.47
N LYS A 59 -8.46 -3.74 -3.21
CA LYS A 59 -7.65 -2.62 -3.65
C LYS A 59 -6.76 -2.16 -2.51
N ALA A 60 -5.55 -1.75 -2.85
CA ALA A 60 -4.58 -1.27 -1.87
C ALA A 60 -3.75 -0.15 -2.46
N VAL A 61 -3.20 0.70 -1.60
CA VAL A 61 -2.26 1.74 -1.98
C VAL A 61 -0.89 1.39 -1.41
N ILE A 62 0.15 1.56 -2.22
CA ILE A 62 1.52 1.30 -1.81
C ILE A 62 1.98 2.43 -0.89
N VAL A 63 2.37 2.10 0.34
CA VAL A 63 2.81 3.09 1.34
C VAL A 63 4.30 3.01 1.63
N ARG A 64 4.93 1.88 1.36
CA ARG A 64 6.37 1.68 1.49
C ARG A 64 6.90 0.91 0.29
N SER A 65 8.09 1.26 -0.16
CA SER A 65 8.74 0.57 -1.27
C SER A 65 10.24 0.39 -0.97
N ALA A 66 10.74 -0.81 -1.18
CA ALA A 66 12.15 -1.11 -1.01
C ALA A 66 13.02 -0.38 -2.05
N LYS A 67 12.48 -0.11 -3.22
CA LYS A 67 13.16 0.70 -4.23
C LYS A 67 13.28 2.16 -3.81
N GLY A 68 12.27 2.68 -3.12
CA GLY A 68 12.26 4.03 -2.59
C GLY A 68 11.83 5.09 -3.58
N VAL A 69 11.91 6.33 -3.14
CA VAL A 69 11.51 7.51 -3.88
C VAL A 69 12.61 8.55 -3.81
N ARG A 70 12.95 9.13 -4.95
CA ARG A 70 13.85 10.26 -5.01
C ARG A 70 13.05 11.55 -4.91
N ARG A 71 13.47 12.45 -4.02
CA ARG A 71 12.81 13.74 -3.79
C ARG A 71 13.50 14.86 -4.54
N GLU A 72 12.77 15.95 -4.75
CA GLU A 72 13.25 17.11 -5.50
C GLU A 72 14.48 17.75 -4.87
N ASP A 73 14.61 17.69 -3.53
CA ASP A 73 15.75 18.25 -2.82
C ASP A 73 17.01 17.38 -2.89
N GLY A 74 16.98 16.30 -3.67
CA GLY A 74 18.10 15.38 -3.82
C GLY A 74 18.17 14.27 -2.81
N THR A 75 17.27 14.25 -1.81
CA THR A 75 17.23 13.17 -0.82
C THR A 75 16.55 11.94 -1.41
N TYR A 76 16.81 10.80 -0.81
CA TYR A 76 16.25 9.52 -1.25
C TYR A 76 15.67 8.79 -0.04
N VAL A 77 14.43 8.34 -0.16
CA VAL A 77 13.75 7.59 0.91
C VAL A 77 13.58 6.16 0.48
N ARG A 78 14.09 5.23 1.28
CA ARG A 78 13.93 3.80 1.06
C ARG A 78 13.37 3.14 2.30
N PHE A 79 12.67 2.04 2.09
CA PHE A 79 12.14 1.20 3.15
C PHE A 79 12.74 -0.19 3.05
N ASP A 80 12.72 -0.94 4.17
CA ASP A 80 13.26 -2.30 4.18
C ASP A 80 12.36 -3.28 3.44
N GLU A 81 11.10 -2.93 3.23
CA GLU A 81 10.13 -3.83 2.62
C GLU A 81 9.08 -3.06 1.81
N ASN A 82 8.40 -3.79 0.95
CA ASN A 82 7.23 -3.26 0.25
C ASN A 82 6.00 -3.48 1.12
N ALA A 83 5.21 -2.45 1.32
CA ALA A 83 4.00 -2.54 2.11
C ALA A 83 2.87 -1.71 1.51
N ALA A 84 1.65 -2.17 1.76
CA ALA A 84 0.44 -1.54 1.26
C ALA A 84 -0.61 -1.47 2.36
N VAL A 85 -1.56 -0.57 2.17
CA VAL A 85 -2.73 -0.40 3.05
C VAL A 85 -3.96 -0.65 2.21
N LEU A 86 -4.89 -1.48 2.71
CA LEU A 86 -6.13 -1.76 2.01
C LEU A 86 -7.02 -0.52 2.00
N ILE A 87 -7.63 -0.24 0.86
CA ILE A 87 -8.48 0.93 0.69
C ILE A 87 -9.84 0.53 0.13
N LYS A 88 -10.83 1.39 0.35
CA LYS A 88 -12.15 1.29 -0.25
C LYS A 88 -12.16 2.00 -1.60
N ASP A 89 -13.26 1.87 -2.33
CA ASP A 89 -13.41 2.52 -3.64
C ASP A 89 -13.30 4.03 -3.59
N ASP A 90 -13.59 4.64 -2.44
CA ASP A 90 -13.49 6.09 -2.23
C ASP A 90 -12.10 6.54 -1.76
N LYS A 91 -11.11 5.68 -1.84
CA LYS A 91 -9.72 5.90 -1.38
C LYS A 91 -9.55 6.04 0.13
N ASN A 92 -10.58 5.77 0.90
CA ASN A 92 -10.45 5.75 2.36
C ASN A 92 -9.85 4.41 2.83
N PRO A 93 -9.03 4.41 3.88
CA PRO A 93 -8.49 3.16 4.39
C PRO A 93 -9.59 2.27 4.94
N SER A 94 -9.48 0.97 4.69
CA SER A 94 -10.43 -0.02 5.22
C SER A 94 -10.23 -0.26 6.70
N GLY A 95 -8.99 -0.16 7.19
CA GLY A 95 -8.67 -0.33 8.59
C GLY A 95 -8.74 0.97 9.37
N THR A 96 -8.60 0.86 10.68
CA THR A 96 -8.63 2.01 11.59
C THR A 96 -7.25 2.40 12.10
N ARG A 97 -6.23 1.54 11.89
CA ARG A 97 -4.86 1.78 12.32
C ARG A 97 -3.89 1.40 11.23
N ILE A 98 -2.78 2.12 11.18
CA ILE A 98 -1.68 1.83 10.27
C ILE A 98 -0.42 1.58 11.09
N PHE A 99 0.36 0.58 10.70
CA PHE A 99 1.55 0.16 11.41
C PHE A 99 2.81 0.58 10.64
N GLY A 100 3.76 1.13 11.38
CA GLY A 100 5.04 1.54 10.83
C GLY A 100 4.98 2.85 10.03
N PRO A 101 6.13 3.29 9.50
CA PRO A 101 6.22 4.54 8.77
C PRO A 101 5.56 4.46 7.39
N VAL A 102 5.08 5.60 6.91
CA VAL A 102 4.62 5.75 5.53
C VAL A 102 5.30 6.96 4.91
N ALA A 103 5.42 6.98 3.59
CA ALA A 103 6.04 8.09 2.90
C ALA A 103 5.08 9.27 2.76
N ARG A 104 5.60 10.49 2.93
CA ARG A 104 4.77 11.70 2.82
C ARG A 104 4.27 11.99 1.42
N GLU A 105 4.79 11.32 0.40
CA GLU A 105 4.30 11.42 -0.98
C GLU A 105 2.83 11.05 -1.13
N LEU A 106 2.27 10.33 -0.17
CA LEU A 106 0.83 10.02 -0.17
C LEU A 106 -0.05 11.27 -0.11
N ARG A 107 0.45 12.37 0.43
CA ARG A 107 -0.29 13.65 0.47
C ARG A 107 -0.60 14.16 -0.92
N GLU A 108 0.34 14.04 -1.84
CA GLU A 108 0.18 14.50 -3.22
C GLU A 108 -0.81 13.65 -4.00
N LYS A 109 -1.08 12.44 -3.54
CA LYS A 109 -2.02 11.50 -4.16
C LYS A 109 -3.38 11.46 -3.46
N ASP A 110 -3.66 12.42 -2.58
CA ASP A 110 -4.93 12.55 -1.85
C ASP A 110 -5.23 11.44 -0.83
N PHE A 111 -4.20 10.87 -0.23
CA PHE A 111 -4.35 9.88 0.83
C PHE A 111 -4.15 10.49 2.22
N LEU A 112 -4.78 11.63 2.47
CA LEU A 112 -4.61 12.37 3.72
C LEU A 112 -5.06 11.58 4.95
N LYS A 113 -6.11 10.79 4.81
CA LYS A 113 -6.62 10.01 5.93
C LYS A 113 -5.63 8.91 6.34
N ILE A 114 -4.94 8.33 5.37
CA ILE A 114 -3.88 7.35 5.66
C ILE A 114 -2.75 8.02 6.43
N LEU A 115 -2.34 9.20 6.02
CA LEU A 115 -1.31 9.95 6.73
C LEU A 115 -1.72 10.28 8.16
N SER A 116 -2.98 10.63 8.38
CA SER A 116 -3.46 10.98 9.72
C SER A 116 -3.52 9.77 10.65
N LEU A 117 -3.71 8.57 10.11
CA LEU A 117 -3.74 7.33 10.90
C LEU A 117 -2.35 6.74 11.13
N SER A 118 -1.35 7.23 10.42
CA SER A 118 0.00 6.66 10.48
C SER A 118 0.76 7.16 11.70
N PRO A 119 1.51 6.27 12.38
CA PRO A 119 2.30 6.67 13.55
C PRO A 119 3.50 7.53 13.18
N GLU A 120 4.01 7.40 11.97
CA GLU A 120 5.17 8.14 11.52
C GLU A 120 5.07 8.39 10.02
N VAL A 121 5.34 9.63 9.60
CA VAL A 121 5.37 10.03 8.18
C VAL A 121 6.77 10.50 7.85
N VAL A 122 7.39 9.86 6.89
CA VAL A 122 8.78 10.16 6.49
C VAL A 122 8.85 10.67 5.02
#